data_7e18bcebb9ae5985e2f88613599ee0a8
#
_entry.id   7e18bcebb9ae5985e2f88613599ee0a8
#
_cell.length_a   1.000
_cell.length_b   1.000
_cell.length_c   1.000
_cell.angle_alpha   90.00
_cell.angle_beta   90.00
_cell.angle_gamma   90.00
#
_symmetry.space_group_name_H-M   'P 1'
#
loop_
_entity.id
_entity.type
_entity.pdbx_description
1 polymer ?
#
loop_
_entity_poly.entity_id
_entity_poly.type
_entity_poly.pdbx_seq_one_letter_code
_entity_poly.pdbx_strand_id
1 'polypeptide(L)'
;MGRRRMVTVTDRVEISTGLKAGWSVRAIAAHIGRCPSVVSREIGRNSTRTQGYRLVHADVKAERARARPQTGKVAGDPVLQARVLADLRLGRSPRAIAGRLAAEADDPTLGVVAGSVPGEGRRVSHPAVYSYVYALPRAELIAHGIRLDSGRVRRKPHKTPGRRPGPIIGMVSIDDRPAEVADRKVPGHWEGDLIIGKAGATAAATLVERTTRFTAILALPFGKTADGVADALIEHTTVLPAMFAKSLTWDQGSELARHAHITTATTMAIYFAHPHSPWERGSNENTNRMIRRYLPKSTPITDHQPYLSAIAEELNEIPRKSLNWATPREAYDALLTSTVASTP
;
A
#
# COMPACT_ATOMS: atom_id res chain seq x y z
N MET A 1 25.98 -5.25 9.59
CA MET A 1 26.33 -6.62 10.08
C MET A 1 26.04 -7.63 8.98
N GLY A 2 27.07 -8.25 8.39
CA GLY A 2 26.93 -9.24 7.31
C GLY A 2 26.18 -10.48 7.77
N ARG A 3 25.26 -10.95 6.92
CA ARG A 3 24.48 -12.17 7.14
C ARG A 3 25.42 -13.36 7.37
N ARG A 4 25.37 -14.02 8.53
CA ARG A 4 26.18 -15.19 8.84
C ARG A 4 25.96 -16.27 7.76
N ARG A 5 26.96 -16.49 6.92
CA ARG A 5 26.90 -17.50 5.86
C ARG A 5 26.98 -18.89 6.49
N MET A 6 25.92 -19.69 6.33
CA MET A 6 25.85 -21.06 6.91
C MET A 6 26.89 -21.98 6.26
N VAL A 7 27.33 -23.02 7.01
CA VAL A 7 28.18 -24.08 6.48
C VAL A 7 27.38 -24.88 5.46
N THR A 8 27.88 -24.98 4.23
CA THR A 8 27.25 -25.70 3.11
C THR A 8 27.69 -27.18 3.10
N VAL A 9 27.03 -27.99 2.25
CA VAL A 9 27.47 -29.39 2.00
C VAL A 9 28.90 -29.41 1.48
N THR A 10 29.25 -28.53 0.53
CA THR A 10 30.60 -28.40 0.00
C THR A 10 31.61 -28.08 1.10
N ASP A 11 31.32 -27.10 1.97
CA ASP A 11 32.19 -26.78 3.12
C ASP A 11 32.41 -28.05 3.99
N ARG A 12 31.36 -28.86 4.22
CA ARG A 12 31.46 -30.11 5.01
C ARG A 12 32.29 -31.19 4.35
N VAL A 13 32.22 -31.30 3.01
CA VAL A 13 33.09 -32.19 2.24
C VAL A 13 34.55 -31.83 2.45
N GLU A 14 34.88 -30.55 2.27
CA GLU A 14 36.24 -30.07 2.43
C GLU A 14 36.76 -30.23 3.88
N ILE A 15 35.86 -29.97 4.88
CA ILE A 15 36.21 -30.24 6.28
C ILE A 15 36.53 -31.70 6.51
N SER A 16 35.72 -32.63 5.96
CA SER A 16 35.95 -34.08 6.09
C SER A 16 37.24 -34.52 5.42
N THR A 17 37.52 -34.01 4.21
CA THR A 17 38.73 -34.30 3.45
C THR A 17 39.97 -33.77 4.15
N GLY A 18 39.94 -32.50 4.62
CA GLY A 18 41.07 -31.93 5.33
C GLY A 18 41.39 -32.65 6.65
N LEU A 19 40.35 -33.06 7.40
CA LEU A 19 40.56 -33.86 8.63
C LEU A 19 41.19 -35.21 8.35
N LYS A 20 40.77 -35.90 7.27
CA LYS A 20 41.38 -37.17 6.84
C LYS A 20 42.83 -36.98 6.40
N ALA A 21 43.16 -35.86 5.78
CA ALA A 21 44.49 -35.47 5.38
C ALA A 21 45.38 -34.94 6.53
N GLY A 22 44.88 -34.91 7.75
CA GLY A 22 45.61 -34.43 8.93
C GLY A 22 45.77 -32.91 9.02
N TRP A 23 44.97 -32.13 8.28
CA TRP A 23 45.07 -30.69 8.28
C TRP A 23 44.62 -30.10 9.62
N SER A 24 45.22 -29.02 10.03
CA SER A 24 44.75 -28.24 11.18
C SER A 24 43.46 -27.54 10.89
N VAL A 25 42.66 -27.26 11.93
CA VAL A 25 41.39 -26.46 11.81
C VAL A 25 41.64 -25.13 11.12
N ARG A 26 42.79 -24.47 11.37
CA ARG A 26 43.16 -23.22 10.71
C ARG A 26 43.42 -23.39 9.21
N ALA A 27 44.10 -24.45 8.83
CA ALA A 27 44.37 -24.78 7.42
C ALA A 27 43.08 -25.09 6.66
N ILE A 28 42.18 -25.91 7.23
CA ILE A 28 40.85 -26.17 6.69
C ILE A 28 40.05 -24.89 6.53
N ALA A 29 40.03 -24.05 7.56
CA ALA A 29 39.29 -22.79 7.53
C ALA A 29 39.77 -21.80 6.45
N ALA A 30 41.11 -21.70 6.28
CA ALA A 30 41.72 -20.92 5.20
C ALA A 30 41.34 -21.47 3.83
N HIS A 31 41.40 -22.80 3.64
CA HIS A 31 41.07 -23.47 2.38
C HIS A 31 39.62 -23.20 1.93
N ILE A 32 38.64 -23.28 2.84
CA ILE A 32 37.22 -23.03 2.53
C ILE A 32 36.78 -21.56 2.67
N GLY A 33 37.72 -20.65 2.96
CA GLY A 33 37.41 -19.21 3.13
C GLY A 33 36.47 -18.92 4.29
N ARG A 34 36.65 -19.63 5.43
CA ARG A 34 35.81 -19.48 6.64
C ARG A 34 36.65 -19.10 7.86
N CYS A 35 35.99 -18.53 8.87
CA CYS A 35 36.63 -18.29 10.16
C CYS A 35 36.94 -19.63 10.87
N PRO A 36 38.14 -19.82 11.46
CA PRO A 36 38.51 -21.05 12.20
C PRO A 36 37.51 -21.43 13.30
N SER A 37 36.90 -20.47 13.95
CA SER A 37 35.86 -20.70 14.98
C SER A 37 34.58 -21.33 14.42
N VAL A 38 34.27 -21.11 13.13
CA VAL A 38 33.10 -21.72 12.45
C VAL A 38 33.41 -23.19 12.18
N VAL A 39 34.59 -23.48 11.65
CA VAL A 39 35.03 -24.85 11.36
C VAL A 39 35.20 -25.68 12.66
N SER A 40 35.80 -25.09 13.69
CA SER A 40 35.97 -25.76 15.00
C SER A 40 34.59 -26.12 15.62
N ARG A 41 33.64 -25.21 15.57
CA ARG A 41 32.26 -25.47 16.06
C ARG A 41 31.53 -26.52 15.23
N GLU A 42 31.71 -26.53 13.90
CA GLU A 42 31.10 -27.53 13.03
C GLU A 42 31.67 -28.93 13.34
N ILE A 43 32.98 -29.04 13.49
CA ILE A 43 33.67 -30.29 13.89
C ILE A 43 33.18 -30.73 15.27
N GLY A 44 33.27 -29.88 16.29
CA GLY A 44 32.89 -30.21 17.66
C GLY A 44 31.44 -30.67 17.81
N ARG A 45 30.50 -30.08 17.05
CA ARG A 45 29.09 -30.46 17.07
C ARG A 45 28.77 -31.78 16.39
N ASN A 46 29.61 -32.21 15.48
CA ASN A 46 29.34 -33.33 14.57
C ASN A 46 30.41 -34.44 14.61
N SER A 47 31.32 -34.39 15.60
CA SER A 47 32.26 -35.46 15.89
C SER A 47 31.82 -36.29 17.09
N THR A 48 32.09 -37.56 17.08
CA THR A 48 31.95 -38.47 18.22
C THR A 48 33.31 -38.95 18.68
N ARG A 49 33.43 -39.38 19.94
CA ARG A 49 34.71 -39.91 20.47
C ARG A 49 35.21 -41.12 19.73
N THR A 50 34.29 -41.95 19.23
CA THR A 50 34.63 -43.24 18.58
C THR A 50 34.81 -43.14 17.07
N GLN A 51 34.14 -42.21 16.39
CA GLN A 51 34.06 -42.19 14.91
C GLN A 51 34.58 -40.88 14.29
N GLY A 52 34.99 -39.91 15.10
CA GLY A 52 35.39 -38.58 14.60
C GLY A 52 34.26 -37.82 13.89
N TYR A 53 34.64 -36.94 12.98
CA TYR A 53 33.72 -36.16 12.17
C TYR A 53 33.11 -36.96 11.01
N ARG A 54 31.78 -36.99 10.93
CA ARG A 54 31.06 -37.72 9.87
C ARG A 54 30.23 -36.75 9.01
N LEU A 55 30.68 -36.52 7.77
CA LEU A 55 30.04 -35.65 6.79
C LEU A 55 28.53 -35.88 6.64
N VAL A 56 28.13 -37.12 6.34
CA VAL A 56 26.71 -37.44 6.08
C VAL A 56 25.84 -37.17 7.32
N HIS A 57 26.33 -37.52 8.50
CA HIS A 57 25.61 -37.27 9.74
C HIS A 57 25.50 -35.78 10.04
N ALA A 58 26.55 -35.00 9.78
CA ALA A 58 26.54 -33.54 9.94
C ALA A 58 25.53 -32.89 8.99
N ASP A 59 25.45 -33.35 7.75
CA ASP A 59 24.53 -32.80 6.76
C ASP A 59 23.05 -33.14 7.05
N VAL A 60 22.75 -34.40 7.33
CA VAL A 60 21.41 -34.84 7.73
C VAL A 60 20.94 -34.11 8.99
N LYS A 61 21.82 -33.88 9.98
CA LYS A 61 21.52 -33.14 11.19
C LYS A 61 21.23 -31.65 10.88
N ALA A 62 21.95 -31.08 9.93
CA ALA A 62 21.73 -29.70 9.49
C ALA A 62 20.40 -29.55 8.70
N GLU A 63 20.08 -30.54 7.87
CA GLU A 63 18.78 -30.58 7.17
C GLU A 63 17.60 -30.71 8.13
N ARG A 64 17.69 -31.62 9.10
CA ARG A 64 16.67 -31.77 10.16
C ARG A 64 16.52 -30.46 10.98
N ALA A 65 17.63 -29.78 11.28
CA ALA A 65 17.59 -28.51 11.96
C ALA A 65 16.93 -27.39 11.14
N ARG A 66 17.12 -27.39 9.80
CA ARG A 66 16.46 -26.48 8.86
C ARG A 66 14.97 -26.80 8.68
N ALA A 67 14.61 -28.07 8.68
CA ALA A 67 13.25 -28.55 8.54
C ALA A 67 12.39 -28.36 9.82
N ARG A 68 12.98 -27.97 10.95
CA ARG A 68 12.21 -27.71 12.18
C ARG A 68 11.19 -26.60 11.93
N PRO A 69 9.89 -26.86 12.19
CA PRO A 69 8.88 -25.79 12.18
C PRO A 69 9.31 -24.69 13.14
N GLN A 70 9.42 -23.47 12.62
CA GLN A 70 9.66 -22.30 13.45
C GLN A 70 8.35 -21.54 13.55
N THR A 71 7.92 -21.23 14.77
CA THR A 71 6.79 -20.33 14.99
C THR A 71 7.13 -18.98 14.34
N GLY A 72 6.30 -18.56 13.39
CA GLY A 72 6.47 -17.28 12.71
C GLY A 72 6.37 -16.12 13.70
N LYS A 73 7.09 -15.03 13.41
CA LYS A 73 7.16 -13.85 14.30
C LYS A 73 5.78 -13.32 14.74
N VAL A 74 4.80 -13.32 13.83
CA VAL A 74 3.43 -12.86 14.11
C VAL A 74 2.69 -13.87 14.99
N ALA A 75 2.75 -15.16 14.66
CA ALA A 75 2.08 -16.20 15.43
C ALA A 75 2.68 -16.42 16.83
N GLY A 76 3.94 -16.06 17.02
CA GLY A 76 4.65 -16.19 18.30
C GLY A 76 4.51 -14.99 19.25
N ASP A 77 3.85 -13.90 18.83
CA ASP A 77 3.64 -12.70 19.63
C ASP A 77 2.15 -12.31 19.61
N PRO A 78 1.40 -12.57 20.70
CA PRO A 78 -0.04 -12.33 20.75
C PRO A 78 -0.44 -10.88 20.50
N VAL A 79 0.35 -9.89 20.96
CA VAL A 79 0.08 -8.46 20.73
C VAL A 79 0.24 -8.12 19.25
N LEU A 80 1.34 -8.58 18.65
CA LEU A 80 1.58 -8.39 17.22
C LEU A 80 0.53 -9.09 16.38
N GLN A 81 0.08 -10.28 16.77
CA GLN A 81 -0.97 -11.04 16.11
C GLN A 81 -2.31 -10.30 16.14
N ALA A 82 -2.71 -9.81 17.33
CA ALA A 82 -3.94 -9.04 17.49
C ALA A 82 -3.93 -7.78 16.61
N ARG A 83 -2.81 -7.04 16.59
CA ARG A 83 -2.63 -5.86 15.75
C ARG A 83 -2.72 -6.20 14.26
N VAL A 84 -2.00 -7.22 13.81
CA VAL A 84 -2.00 -7.62 12.39
C VAL A 84 -3.38 -8.07 11.95
N LEU A 85 -4.12 -8.83 12.77
CA LEU A 85 -5.48 -9.26 12.45
C LEU A 85 -6.46 -8.08 12.41
N ALA A 86 -6.38 -7.15 13.35
CA ALA A 86 -7.21 -5.94 13.35
C ALA A 86 -7.01 -5.14 12.05
N ASP A 87 -5.76 -4.89 11.68
CA ASP A 87 -5.41 -4.14 10.48
C ASP A 87 -5.80 -4.86 9.18
N LEU A 88 -5.66 -6.18 9.12
CA LEU A 88 -6.08 -6.97 7.95
C LEU A 88 -7.60 -6.96 7.76
N ARG A 89 -8.39 -6.98 8.84
CA ARG A 89 -9.86 -6.86 8.80
C ARG A 89 -10.29 -5.52 8.21
N LEU A 90 -9.54 -4.47 8.48
CA LEU A 90 -9.73 -3.12 7.91
C LEU A 90 -9.18 -2.98 6.48
N GLY A 91 -8.82 -4.09 5.82
CA GLY A 91 -8.34 -4.09 4.44
C GLY A 91 -6.94 -3.49 4.26
N ARG A 92 -6.18 -3.27 5.33
CA ARG A 92 -4.81 -2.76 5.25
C ARG A 92 -3.87 -3.82 4.69
N SER A 93 -3.02 -3.43 3.76
CA SER A 93 -2.08 -4.39 3.16
C SER A 93 -0.95 -4.76 4.13
N PRO A 94 -0.35 -5.98 4.01
CA PRO A 94 0.80 -6.37 4.82
C PRO A 94 1.95 -5.34 4.83
N ARG A 95 2.12 -4.60 3.74
CA ARG A 95 3.12 -3.54 3.64
C ARG A 95 2.73 -2.30 4.45
N ALA A 96 1.45 -1.90 4.42
CA ALA A 96 0.95 -0.78 5.21
C ALA A 96 1.04 -1.08 6.71
N ILE A 97 0.67 -2.30 7.13
CA ILE A 97 0.78 -2.77 8.51
C ILE A 97 2.24 -2.72 9.01
N ALA A 98 3.15 -3.31 8.25
CA ALA A 98 4.56 -3.33 8.64
C ALA A 98 5.18 -1.93 8.70
N GLY A 99 4.83 -1.06 7.74
CA GLY A 99 5.31 0.31 7.69
C GLY A 99 4.76 1.16 8.83
N ARG A 100 3.46 1.05 9.12
CA ARG A 100 2.83 1.80 10.21
C ARG A 100 3.38 1.38 11.59
N LEU A 101 3.51 0.09 11.85
CA LEU A 101 4.14 -0.41 13.08
C LEU A 101 5.57 0.08 13.26
N ALA A 102 6.33 0.18 12.18
CA ALA A 102 7.67 0.75 12.23
C ALA A 102 7.64 2.25 12.56
N ALA A 103 6.75 3.01 11.93
CA ALA A 103 6.59 4.45 12.16
C ALA A 103 6.14 4.74 13.60
N GLU A 104 5.13 4.02 14.13
CA GLU A 104 4.68 4.14 15.52
C GLU A 104 5.77 3.78 16.55
N ALA A 105 6.66 2.85 16.20
CA ALA A 105 7.79 2.48 17.06
C ALA A 105 8.97 3.48 16.99
N ASP A 106 9.07 4.25 15.90
CA ASP A 106 10.07 5.31 15.74
C ASP A 106 9.60 6.64 16.33
N ASP A 107 8.31 6.91 16.26
CA ASP A 107 7.67 8.13 16.75
C ASP A 107 6.48 7.79 17.68
N PRO A 108 6.67 7.81 19.00
CA PRO A 108 5.60 7.55 19.97
C PRO A 108 4.46 8.57 19.96
N THR A 109 4.67 9.75 19.35
CA THR A 109 3.61 10.77 19.22
C THR A 109 2.61 10.43 18.13
N LEU A 110 3.00 9.54 17.20
CA LEU A 110 2.13 9.02 16.17
C LEU A 110 1.14 8.03 16.80
N GLY A 111 -0.09 8.46 16.97
CA GLY A 111 -1.15 7.66 17.58
C GLY A 111 -1.46 6.36 16.84
N VAL A 112 -2.20 5.47 17.48
CA VAL A 112 -2.71 4.25 16.85
C VAL A 112 -3.79 4.62 15.84
N VAL A 113 -3.70 4.07 14.62
CA VAL A 113 -4.68 4.32 13.56
C VAL A 113 -6.07 3.86 13.97
N ALA A 114 -7.10 4.62 13.60
CA ALA A 114 -8.50 4.33 13.90
C ALA A 114 -8.87 2.87 13.59
N GLY A 115 -9.60 2.24 14.50
CA GLY A 115 -10.02 0.85 14.38
C GLY A 115 -8.93 -0.21 14.57
N SER A 116 -7.68 0.20 14.85
CA SER A 116 -6.58 -0.72 15.15
C SER A 116 -6.36 -0.89 16.66
N VAL A 117 -5.39 -1.73 17.03
CA VAL A 117 -4.97 -1.92 18.42
C VAL A 117 -3.49 -1.53 18.59
N PRO A 118 -3.04 -1.13 19.79
CA PRO A 118 -1.64 -0.76 20.02
C PRO A 118 -0.65 -1.85 19.61
N GLY A 119 0.44 -1.45 18.96
CA GLY A 119 1.54 -2.36 18.61
C GLY A 119 2.63 -2.44 19.68
N GLU A 120 2.58 -1.60 20.72
CA GLU A 120 3.50 -1.55 21.85
C GLU A 120 4.98 -1.56 21.44
N GLY A 121 5.35 -0.74 20.46
CA GLY A 121 6.70 -0.65 19.91
C GLY A 121 7.17 -1.85 19.09
N ARG A 122 6.29 -2.81 18.82
CA ARG A 122 6.63 -3.99 18.01
C ARG A 122 6.81 -3.63 16.54
N ARG A 123 7.76 -4.31 15.90
CA ARG A 123 8.05 -4.17 14.46
C ARG A 123 7.92 -5.50 13.77
N VAL A 124 7.44 -5.48 12.55
CA VAL A 124 7.33 -6.67 11.70
C VAL A 124 7.73 -6.34 10.27
N SER A 125 8.26 -7.29 9.54
CA SER A 125 8.47 -7.14 8.10
C SER A 125 7.24 -7.58 7.32
N HIS A 126 6.95 -6.93 6.18
CA HIS A 126 5.81 -7.33 5.35
C HIS A 126 5.86 -8.79 4.88
N PRO A 127 7.05 -9.43 4.60
CA PRO A 127 7.09 -10.85 4.31
C PRO A 127 6.64 -11.72 5.49
N ALA A 128 6.93 -11.31 6.75
CA ALA A 128 6.49 -12.06 7.92
C ALA A 128 4.97 -12.00 8.10
N VAL A 129 4.33 -10.86 7.75
CA VAL A 129 2.87 -10.75 7.73
C VAL A 129 2.28 -11.63 6.62
N TYR A 130 2.85 -11.63 5.40
CA TYR A 130 2.42 -12.54 4.35
C TYR A 130 2.55 -14.00 4.76
N SER A 131 3.69 -14.39 5.36
CA SER A 131 3.90 -15.77 5.83
C SER A 131 2.86 -16.19 6.86
N TYR A 132 2.46 -15.27 7.73
CA TYR A 132 1.39 -15.50 8.70
C TYR A 132 0.03 -15.72 8.00
N VAL A 133 -0.34 -14.83 7.08
CA VAL A 133 -1.62 -14.91 6.35
C VAL A 133 -1.70 -16.20 5.51
N TYR A 134 -0.62 -16.58 4.82
CA TYR A 134 -0.61 -17.81 4.01
C TYR A 134 -0.56 -19.10 4.85
N ALA A 135 -0.17 -19.02 6.13
CA ALA A 135 -0.22 -20.15 7.05
C ALA A 135 -1.60 -20.36 7.66
N LEU A 136 -2.49 -19.36 7.60
CA LEU A 136 -3.87 -19.48 8.11
C LEU A 136 -4.73 -20.33 7.17
N PRO A 137 -5.54 -21.25 7.71
CA PRO A 137 -6.55 -21.95 6.94
C PRO A 137 -7.53 -20.99 6.26
N ARG A 138 -7.99 -21.33 5.05
CA ARG A 138 -8.93 -20.48 4.31
C ARG A 138 -10.21 -20.16 5.09
N ALA A 139 -10.67 -21.10 5.88
CA ALA A 139 -11.84 -20.91 6.75
C ALA A 139 -11.62 -19.81 7.80
N GLU A 140 -10.42 -19.74 8.38
CA GLU A 140 -10.05 -18.68 9.33
C GLU A 140 -9.93 -17.32 8.66
N LEU A 141 -9.37 -17.25 7.45
CA LEU A 141 -9.31 -16.00 6.67
C LEU A 141 -10.73 -15.47 6.40
N ILE A 142 -11.67 -16.35 6.06
CA ILE A 142 -13.08 -15.98 5.84
C ILE A 142 -13.73 -15.55 7.16
N ALA A 143 -13.53 -16.31 8.26
CA ALA A 143 -14.07 -15.98 9.57
C ALA A 143 -13.55 -14.63 10.10
N HIS A 144 -12.32 -14.29 9.79
CA HIS A 144 -11.73 -12.99 10.11
C HIS A 144 -12.10 -11.87 9.13
N GLY A 145 -12.86 -12.13 8.06
CA GLY A 145 -13.21 -11.16 7.02
C GLY A 145 -12.00 -10.68 6.19
N ILE A 146 -10.87 -11.41 6.23
CA ILE A 146 -9.64 -11.02 5.56
C ILE A 146 -9.74 -11.38 4.07
N ARG A 147 -9.70 -10.35 3.20
CA ARG A 147 -9.66 -10.51 1.74
C ARG A 147 -8.30 -10.05 1.23
N LEU A 148 -7.55 -10.95 0.59
CA LEU A 148 -6.36 -10.59 -0.16
C LEU A 148 -6.75 -10.12 -1.56
N ASP A 149 -6.15 -9.01 -2.03
CA ASP A 149 -6.44 -8.39 -3.33
C ASP A 149 -6.18 -9.27 -4.56
N SER A 150 -5.54 -10.41 -4.41
CA SER A 150 -4.99 -11.22 -5.50
C SER A 150 -5.94 -12.23 -6.14
N GLY A 151 -7.26 -12.08 -6.03
CA GLY A 151 -8.25 -12.98 -6.64
C GLY A 151 -8.24 -13.06 -8.17
N ARG A 152 -7.20 -12.58 -8.88
CA ARG A 152 -7.11 -12.61 -10.35
C ARG A 152 -6.25 -13.76 -10.87
N VAL A 153 -6.91 -14.68 -11.59
CA VAL A 153 -6.27 -15.82 -12.27
C VAL A 153 -5.89 -15.53 -13.73
N ARG A 154 -6.37 -14.44 -14.37
CA ARG A 154 -6.04 -14.12 -15.79
C ARG A 154 -6.09 -12.61 -16.11
N ARG A 155 -5.20 -12.17 -17.03
CA ARG A 155 -5.17 -10.84 -17.66
C ARG A 155 -6.27 -10.76 -18.71
N LYS A 156 -7.18 -9.75 -18.63
CA LYS A 156 -8.18 -9.49 -19.68
C LYS A 156 -7.54 -8.77 -20.87
N PRO A 157 -7.92 -9.09 -22.12
CA PRO A 157 -7.49 -8.35 -23.31
C PRO A 157 -8.06 -6.93 -23.31
N HIS A 158 -7.29 -6.00 -23.91
CA HIS A 158 -7.68 -4.59 -24.08
C HIS A 158 -8.90 -4.52 -25.03
N LYS A 159 -9.96 -3.82 -24.64
CA LYS A 159 -11.07 -3.49 -25.53
C LYS A 159 -10.74 -2.23 -26.32
N THR A 160 -11.02 -2.24 -27.62
CA THR A 160 -10.91 -1.09 -28.52
C THR A 160 -11.81 0.06 -28.02
N PRO A 161 -11.34 1.33 -28.03
CA PRO A 161 -12.15 2.46 -27.59
C PRO A 161 -13.35 2.68 -28.49
N GLY A 162 -14.51 2.94 -27.85
CA GLY A 162 -15.72 3.40 -28.56
C GLY A 162 -15.57 4.84 -29.05
N ARG A 163 -16.61 5.30 -29.78
CA ARG A 163 -16.71 6.64 -30.39
C ARG A 163 -16.25 7.75 -29.42
N ARG A 164 -15.32 8.60 -29.87
CA ARG A 164 -14.82 9.75 -29.12
C ARG A 164 -15.93 10.77 -28.90
N PRO A 165 -16.09 11.34 -27.68
CA PRO A 165 -16.92 12.52 -27.46
C PRO A 165 -16.39 13.70 -28.27
N GLY A 166 -17.26 14.68 -28.57
CA GLY A 166 -16.84 15.91 -29.21
C GLY A 166 -15.86 16.73 -28.34
N PRO A 167 -15.13 17.69 -28.94
CA PRO A 167 -14.17 18.50 -28.20
C PRO A 167 -14.87 19.35 -27.12
N ILE A 168 -14.30 19.41 -25.91
CA ILE A 168 -14.71 20.33 -24.86
C ILE A 168 -14.13 21.71 -25.21
N ILE A 169 -15.00 22.74 -25.29
CA ILE A 169 -14.60 24.09 -25.68
C ILE A 169 -13.95 24.81 -24.49
N GLY A 170 -12.83 25.50 -24.68
CA GLY A 170 -12.17 26.30 -23.66
C GLY A 170 -11.36 25.49 -22.62
N MET A 171 -10.96 24.27 -22.96
CA MET A 171 -10.08 23.46 -22.07
C MET A 171 -8.73 24.17 -21.84
N VAL A 172 -8.29 24.18 -20.57
CA VAL A 172 -6.92 24.56 -20.19
C VAL A 172 -6.08 23.29 -20.05
N SER A 173 -4.96 23.23 -20.78
CA SER A 173 -4.08 22.06 -20.74
C SER A 173 -3.46 21.86 -19.35
N ILE A 174 -3.13 20.62 -19.01
CA ILE A 174 -2.32 20.29 -17.84
C ILE A 174 -0.92 20.97 -17.92
N ASP A 175 -0.44 21.31 -19.11
CA ASP A 175 0.84 21.99 -19.32
C ASP A 175 0.82 23.43 -18.78
N ASP A 176 -0.35 24.07 -18.76
CA ASP A 176 -0.55 25.42 -18.22
C ASP A 176 -0.73 25.42 -16.68
N ARG A 177 -0.66 24.25 -16.04
CA ARG A 177 -0.82 24.09 -14.60
C ARG A 177 0.41 24.65 -13.87
N PRO A 178 0.23 25.41 -12.75
CA PRO A 178 1.33 25.92 -11.97
C PRO A 178 2.35 24.84 -11.57
N ALA A 179 3.64 25.17 -11.63
CA ALA A 179 4.72 24.23 -11.32
C ALA A 179 4.63 23.67 -9.88
N GLU A 180 4.09 24.46 -8.93
CA GLU A 180 3.86 24.04 -7.53
C GLU A 180 2.99 22.79 -7.38
N VAL A 181 2.14 22.50 -8.37
CA VAL A 181 1.28 21.31 -8.36
C VAL A 181 2.08 20.04 -8.59
N ALA A 182 3.25 20.12 -9.25
CA ALA A 182 4.02 18.94 -9.67
C ALA A 182 4.67 18.21 -8.49
N ASP A 183 5.23 18.92 -7.53
CA ASP A 183 5.99 18.36 -6.41
C ASP A 183 5.10 17.87 -5.25
N ARG A 184 3.79 18.15 -5.30
CA ARG A 184 2.80 17.70 -4.32
C ARG A 184 3.06 18.18 -2.87
N LYS A 185 3.64 19.35 -2.72
CA LYS A 185 3.92 19.97 -1.42
C LYS A 185 2.86 20.97 -1.01
N VAL A 186 2.26 21.63 -2.00
CA VAL A 186 1.23 22.64 -1.78
C VAL A 186 -0.14 21.95 -1.76
N PRO A 187 -0.94 22.09 -0.68
CA PRO A 187 -2.28 21.52 -0.61
C PRO A 187 -3.28 22.27 -1.50
N GLY A 188 -4.40 21.62 -1.79
CA GLY A 188 -5.52 22.20 -2.52
C GLY A 188 -5.57 21.85 -4.01
N HIS A 189 -4.69 20.98 -4.46
CA HIS A 189 -4.68 20.50 -5.83
C HIS A 189 -5.21 19.07 -5.90
N TRP A 190 -6.32 18.90 -6.62
CA TRP A 190 -7.05 17.64 -6.71
C TRP A 190 -6.86 16.93 -8.05
N GLU A 191 -6.90 15.62 -8.02
CA GLU A 191 -7.08 14.76 -9.20
C GLU A 191 -8.49 14.18 -9.15
N GLY A 192 -9.27 14.31 -10.24
CA GLY A 192 -10.63 13.81 -10.30
C GLY A 192 -10.85 12.81 -11.42
N ASP A 193 -11.87 11.94 -11.28
CA ASP A 193 -12.28 10.94 -12.26
C ASP A 193 -13.70 10.45 -11.95
N LEU A 194 -14.33 9.75 -12.90
CA LEU A 194 -15.55 9.01 -12.65
C LEU A 194 -15.30 7.53 -12.42
N ILE A 195 -15.90 6.98 -11.38
CA ILE A 195 -16.01 5.56 -11.19
C ILE A 195 -17.38 5.10 -11.75
N ILE A 196 -17.34 4.28 -12.78
CA ILE A 196 -18.53 3.88 -13.56
C ILE A 196 -19.03 2.51 -13.07
N GLY A 197 -20.33 2.38 -12.80
CA GLY A 197 -21.00 1.16 -12.40
C GLY A 197 -21.35 0.23 -13.55
N LYS A 198 -22.25 -0.76 -13.28
CA LYS A 198 -22.68 -1.78 -14.23
C LYS A 198 -23.26 -1.14 -15.49
N ALA A 199 -22.81 -1.62 -16.65
CA ALA A 199 -23.27 -1.19 -17.97
C ALA A 199 -23.18 0.32 -18.23
N GLY A 200 -22.46 1.09 -17.40
CA GLY A 200 -22.35 2.53 -17.54
C GLY A 200 -23.57 3.33 -17.08
N ALA A 201 -24.52 2.68 -16.41
CA ALA A 201 -25.80 3.29 -16.01
C ALA A 201 -25.66 4.23 -14.82
N THR A 202 -24.75 3.92 -13.88
CA THR A 202 -24.52 4.70 -12.67
C THR A 202 -23.05 5.09 -12.55
N ALA A 203 -22.78 6.17 -11.81
CA ALA A 203 -21.42 6.65 -11.58
C ALA A 203 -21.34 7.38 -10.24
N ALA A 204 -20.12 7.58 -9.73
CA ALA A 204 -19.78 8.53 -8.69
C ALA A 204 -18.52 9.28 -9.11
N ALA A 205 -18.37 10.53 -8.70
CA ALA A 205 -17.13 11.28 -8.89
C ALA A 205 -16.16 10.95 -7.76
N THR A 206 -14.90 10.78 -8.09
CA THR A 206 -13.82 10.53 -7.13
C THR A 206 -12.81 11.64 -7.20
N LEU A 207 -12.48 12.21 -6.06
CA LEU A 207 -11.51 13.28 -5.91
C LEU A 207 -10.39 12.82 -4.99
N VAL A 208 -9.15 13.11 -5.36
CA VAL A 208 -7.98 12.80 -4.54
C VAL A 208 -7.12 14.06 -4.41
N GLU A 209 -6.95 14.56 -3.20
CA GLU A 209 -6.05 15.66 -2.91
C GLU A 209 -4.60 15.18 -3.05
N ARG A 210 -3.79 15.95 -3.78
CA ARG A 210 -2.47 15.48 -4.26
C ARG A 210 -1.41 15.41 -3.17
N THR A 211 -1.46 16.30 -2.17
CA THR A 211 -0.49 16.38 -1.06
C THR A 211 -0.77 15.33 -0.01
N THR A 212 -1.99 15.31 0.51
CA THR A 212 -2.43 14.46 1.62
C THR A 212 -2.94 13.10 1.20
N ARG A 213 -3.24 12.90 -0.10
CA ARG A 213 -3.93 11.72 -0.63
C ARG A 213 -5.36 11.56 -0.09
N PHE A 214 -5.90 12.60 0.52
CA PHE A 214 -7.26 12.60 1.01
C PHE A 214 -8.24 12.36 -0.14
N THR A 215 -9.18 11.47 0.08
CA THR A 215 -10.13 11.01 -0.95
C THR A 215 -11.53 11.44 -0.58
N ALA A 216 -12.26 12.01 -1.52
CA ALA A 216 -13.70 12.20 -1.46
C ALA A 216 -14.38 11.41 -2.58
N ILE A 217 -15.58 10.89 -2.31
CA ILE A 217 -16.42 10.20 -3.28
C ILE A 217 -17.77 10.89 -3.27
N LEU A 218 -18.15 11.46 -4.42
CA LEU A 218 -19.37 12.26 -4.55
C LEU A 218 -20.45 11.47 -5.27
N ALA A 219 -21.63 11.46 -4.72
CA ALA A 219 -22.82 10.92 -5.37
C ALA A 219 -23.17 11.75 -6.59
N LEU A 220 -23.73 11.07 -7.60
CA LEU A 220 -24.25 11.71 -8.81
C LEU A 220 -25.72 11.31 -8.98
N PRO A 221 -26.65 11.90 -8.22
CA PRO A 221 -28.05 11.51 -8.23
C PRO A 221 -28.72 11.79 -9.58
N PHE A 222 -28.21 12.77 -10.34
CA PHE A 222 -28.68 13.09 -11.70
C PHE A 222 -27.84 12.43 -12.80
N GLY A 223 -27.08 11.38 -12.42
CA GLY A 223 -26.22 10.64 -13.33
C GLY A 223 -24.93 11.38 -13.70
N LYS A 224 -24.22 10.85 -14.68
CA LYS A 224 -22.91 11.35 -15.16
C LYS A 224 -23.05 12.43 -16.24
N THR A 225 -24.09 13.24 -16.20
CA THR A 225 -24.26 14.39 -17.10
C THR A 225 -23.30 15.51 -16.70
N ALA A 226 -22.95 16.39 -17.65
CA ALA A 226 -22.05 17.51 -17.35
C ALA A 226 -22.61 18.43 -16.26
N ASP A 227 -23.91 18.64 -16.23
CA ASP A 227 -24.58 19.44 -15.20
C ASP A 227 -24.54 18.72 -13.84
N GLY A 228 -24.90 17.43 -13.78
CA GLY A 228 -24.90 16.68 -12.52
C GLY A 228 -23.50 16.53 -11.90
N VAL A 229 -22.44 16.40 -12.72
CA VAL A 229 -21.07 16.39 -12.25
C VAL A 229 -20.64 17.78 -11.78
N ALA A 230 -21.04 18.85 -12.50
CA ALA A 230 -20.74 20.22 -12.08
C ALA A 230 -21.39 20.56 -10.72
N ASP A 231 -22.67 20.24 -10.55
CA ASP A 231 -23.40 20.49 -9.30
C ASP A 231 -22.73 19.78 -8.12
N ALA A 232 -22.40 18.50 -8.24
CA ALA A 232 -21.73 17.74 -7.19
C ALA A 232 -20.34 18.31 -6.84
N LEU A 233 -19.56 18.73 -7.84
CA LEU A 233 -18.26 19.35 -7.64
C LEU A 233 -18.37 20.73 -6.97
N ILE A 234 -19.33 21.55 -7.38
CA ILE A 234 -19.58 22.87 -6.78
C ILE A 234 -20.00 22.71 -5.31
N GLU A 235 -20.98 21.85 -5.02
CA GLU A 235 -21.41 21.56 -3.67
C GLU A 235 -20.25 21.13 -2.76
N HIS A 236 -19.45 20.18 -3.22
CA HIS A 236 -18.29 19.71 -2.47
C HIS A 236 -17.24 20.80 -2.27
N THR A 237 -16.93 21.58 -3.31
CA THR A 237 -15.84 22.55 -3.27
C THR A 237 -16.19 23.77 -2.40
N THR A 238 -17.44 24.19 -2.37
CA THR A 238 -17.88 25.36 -1.58
C THR A 238 -17.75 25.17 -0.08
N VAL A 239 -17.74 23.92 0.41
CA VAL A 239 -17.54 23.61 1.84
C VAL A 239 -16.08 23.37 2.20
N LEU A 240 -15.16 23.34 1.22
CA LEU A 240 -13.73 23.18 1.48
C LEU A 240 -13.12 24.48 2.03
N PRO A 241 -12.19 24.39 2.99
CA PRO A 241 -11.34 25.52 3.34
C PRO A 241 -10.58 26.03 2.10
N ALA A 242 -10.43 27.36 1.97
CA ALA A 242 -9.83 28.00 0.79
C ALA A 242 -8.46 27.40 0.39
N MET A 243 -7.66 26.98 1.37
CA MET A 243 -6.37 26.33 1.13
C MET A 243 -6.48 25.01 0.37
N PHE A 244 -7.62 24.34 0.42
CA PHE A 244 -7.92 23.09 -0.28
C PHE A 244 -8.72 23.27 -1.57
N ALA A 245 -9.04 24.49 -1.99
CA ALA A 245 -9.87 24.78 -3.16
C ALA A 245 -9.07 25.51 -4.27
N LYS A 246 -7.90 25.00 -4.68
CA LYS A 246 -7.03 25.69 -5.66
C LYS A 246 -7.22 25.20 -7.09
N SER A 247 -7.07 23.91 -7.35
CA SER A 247 -7.24 23.37 -8.70
C SER A 247 -7.72 21.92 -8.73
N LEU A 248 -8.34 21.56 -9.84
CA LEU A 248 -8.77 20.22 -10.16
C LEU A 248 -8.19 19.79 -11.51
N THR A 249 -7.54 18.62 -11.56
CA THR A 249 -7.09 18.00 -12.80
C THR A 249 -8.03 16.84 -13.14
N TRP A 250 -8.59 16.85 -14.37
CA TRP A 250 -9.52 15.85 -14.88
C TRP A 250 -9.06 15.29 -16.22
N ASP A 251 -9.69 14.21 -16.73
CA ASP A 251 -9.46 13.82 -18.11
C ASP A 251 -10.34 14.63 -19.07
N GLN A 252 -10.20 14.34 -20.38
CA GLN A 252 -10.98 15.02 -21.41
C GLN A 252 -12.36 14.35 -21.61
N GLY A 253 -13.00 13.94 -20.52
CA GLY A 253 -14.33 13.36 -20.56
C GLY A 253 -15.43 14.42 -20.74
N SER A 254 -16.44 14.14 -21.54
CA SER A 254 -17.56 15.08 -21.80
C SER A 254 -18.39 15.41 -20.55
N GLU A 255 -18.25 14.63 -19.48
CA GLU A 255 -18.86 14.88 -18.18
C GLU A 255 -18.32 16.14 -17.49
N LEU A 256 -17.17 16.67 -17.93
CA LEU A 256 -16.64 17.95 -17.41
C LEU A 256 -16.82 19.12 -18.39
N ALA A 257 -17.74 19.00 -19.36
CA ALA A 257 -18.00 20.07 -20.33
C ALA A 257 -18.46 21.39 -19.67
N ARG A 258 -18.95 21.35 -18.44
CA ARG A 258 -19.35 22.54 -17.63
C ARG A 258 -18.20 23.10 -16.76
N HIS A 259 -16.94 22.79 -17.07
CA HIS A 259 -15.76 23.22 -16.28
C HIS A 259 -15.70 24.74 -16.05
N ALA A 260 -16.07 25.57 -17.03
CA ALA A 260 -16.13 27.02 -16.90
C ALA A 260 -17.15 27.45 -15.81
N HIS A 261 -18.31 26.79 -15.74
CA HIS A 261 -19.30 27.03 -14.68
C HIS A 261 -18.76 26.68 -13.30
N ILE A 262 -18.07 25.53 -13.17
CA ILE A 262 -17.44 25.12 -11.91
C ILE A 262 -16.40 26.16 -11.48
N THR A 263 -15.50 26.58 -12.39
CA THR A 263 -14.49 27.60 -12.09
C THR A 263 -15.13 28.92 -11.65
N THR A 264 -16.21 29.36 -12.31
CA THR A 264 -16.90 30.60 -11.93
C THR A 264 -17.54 30.51 -10.54
N ALA A 265 -18.12 29.35 -10.21
CA ALA A 265 -18.83 29.16 -8.93
C ALA A 265 -17.87 28.92 -7.76
N THR A 266 -16.70 28.34 -7.98
CA THR A 266 -15.81 27.85 -6.92
C THR A 266 -14.46 28.55 -6.87
N THR A 267 -14.12 29.37 -7.87
CA THR A 267 -12.76 29.93 -8.12
C THR A 267 -11.65 28.88 -8.34
N MET A 268 -11.99 27.58 -8.32
CA MET A 268 -11.05 26.48 -8.55
C MET A 268 -10.64 26.41 -10.02
N ALA A 269 -9.35 26.45 -10.33
CA ALA A 269 -8.84 26.28 -11.68
C ALA A 269 -8.96 24.82 -12.13
N ILE A 270 -9.46 24.60 -13.35
CA ILE A 270 -9.64 23.25 -13.90
C ILE A 270 -8.66 23.02 -15.05
N TYR A 271 -7.88 21.94 -14.95
CA TYR A 271 -6.89 21.50 -15.95
C TYR A 271 -7.25 20.14 -16.50
N PHE A 272 -6.99 19.96 -17.80
CA PHE A 272 -7.29 18.71 -18.49
C PHE A 272 -6.00 17.94 -18.81
N ALA A 273 -5.95 16.68 -18.37
CA ALA A 273 -4.87 15.77 -18.67
C ALA A 273 -4.83 15.40 -20.16
N HIS A 274 -3.65 15.03 -20.67
CA HIS A 274 -3.54 14.58 -22.05
C HIS A 274 -4.30 13.28 -22.31
N PRO A 275 -4.83 13.10 -23.51
CA PRO A 275 -5.45 11.83 -23.89
C PRO A 275 -4.46 10.67 -23.71
N HIS A 276 -4.93 9.57 -23.16
CA HIS A 276 -4.12 8.35 -22.94
C HIS A 276 -2.90 8.49 -22.00
N SER A 277 -2.87 9.51 -21.15
CA SER A 277 -1.79 9.78 -20.20
C SER A 277 -2.20 9.48 -18.73
N PRO A 278 -2.48 8.22 -18.36
CA PRO A 278 -2.95 7.88 -17.00
C PRO A 278 -1.92 8.23 -15.91
N TRP A 279 -0.63 8.30 -16.24
CA TRP A 279 0.42 8.68 -15.28
C TRP A 279 0.28 10.11 -14.76
N GLU A 280 -0.39 10.99 -15.50
CA GLU A 280 -0.65 12.39 -15.08
C GLU A 280 -1.65 12.46 -13.91
N ARG A 281 -2.49 11.42 -13.74
CA ARG A 281 -3.46 11.26 -12.66
C ARG A 281 -3.24 9.98 -11.85
N GLY A 282 -1.98 9.62 -11.62
CA GLY A 282 -1.60 8.36 -10.97
C GLY A 282 -2.12 8.19 -9.55
N SER A 283 -2.43 9.27 -8.81
CA SER A 283 -3.04 9.20 -7.49
C SER A 283 -4.47 8.70 -7.59
N ASN A 284 -5.24 9.22 -8.53
CA ASN A 284 -6.63 8.85 -8.72
C ASN A 284 -6.77 7.41 -9.24
N GLU A 285 -5.96 6.99 -10.22
CA GLU A 285 -5.98 5.60 -10.72
C GLU A 285 -5.75 4.58 -9.60
N ASN A 286 -4.75 4.82 -8.74
CA ASN A 286 -4.49 3.95 -7.60
C ASN A 286 -5.64 3.94 -6.59
N THR A 287 -6.24 5.10 -6.31
CA THR A 287 -7.39 5.22 -5.40
C THR A 287 -8.63 4.53 -5.98
N ASN A 288 -8.93 4.75 -7.27
CA ASN A 288 -10.04 4.08 -7.94
C ASN A 288 -9.92 2.55 -7.90
N ARG A 289 -8.69 2.01 -7.98
CA ARG A 289 -8.47 0.57 -7.79
C ARG A 289 -8.85 0.10 -6.38
N MET A 290 -8.63 0.90 -5.35
CA MET A 290 -9.03 0.55 -3.98
C MET A 290 -10.54 0.70 -3.78
N ILE A 291 -11.15 1.76 -4.31
CA ILE A 291 -12.61 1.97 -4.28
C ILE A 291 -13.34 0.79 -4.93
N ARG A 292 -12.74 0.16 -5.96
CA ARG A 292 -13.32 -1.02 -6.64
C ARG A 292 -13.47 -2.27 -5.76
N ARG A 293 -12.92 -2.29 -4.56
CA ARG A 293 -13.19 -3.34 -3.55
C ARG A 293 -14.59 -3.22 -2.97
N TYR A 294 -15.07 -1.98 -2.85
CA TYR A 294 -16.39 -1.62 -2.30
C TYR A 294 -17.43 -1.47 -3.41
N LEU A 295 -17.03 -0.88 -4.52
CA LEU A 295 -17.88 -0.59 -5.68
C LEU A 295 -17.41 -1.37 -6.93
N PRO A 296 -17.69 -2.69 -7.04
CA PRO A 296 -17.28 -3.50 -8.19
C PRO A 296 -17.89 -3.00 -9.50
N LYS A 297 -17.17 -3.17 -10.62
CA LYS A 297 -17.67 -2.78 -11.96
C LYS A 297 -18.95 -3.51 -12.40
N SER A 298 -19.24 -4.66 -11.77
CA SER A 298 -20.40 -5.51 -12.07
C SER A 298 -21.68 -5.09 -11.35
N THR A 299 -21.61 -4.13 -10.43
CA THR A 299 -22.74 -3.65 -9.63
C THR A 299 -23.09 -2.20 -9.97
N PRO A 300 -24.35 -1.78 -9.83
CA PRO A 300 -24.69 -0.36 -9.83
C PRO A 300 -23.96 0.37 -8.70
N ILE A 301 -23.62 1.64 -8.93
CA ILE A 301 -23.11 2.53 -7.88
C ILE A 301 -24.32 3.25 -7.30
N THR A 302 -24.38 3.30 -5.97
CA THR A 302 -25.43 4.03 -5.25
C THR A 302 -25.21 5.53 -5.35
N ASP A 303 -26.30 6.29 -5.29
CA ASP A 303 -26.32 7.76 -5.13
C ASP A 303 -26.48 8.19 -3.66
N HIS A 304 -26.45 7.24 -2.72
CA HIS A 304 -26.54 7.51 -1.29
C HIS A 304 -25.21 8.06 -0.75
N GLN A 305 -25.09 9.40 -0.63
CA GLN A 305 -23.86 10.07 -0.24
C GLN A 305 -23.27 9.56 1.09
N PRO A 306 -24.03 9.31 2.17
CA PRO A 306 -23.47 8.79 3.42
C PRO A 306 -22.72 7.45 3.24
N TYR A 307 -23.21 6.58 2.37
CA TYR A 307 -22.53 5.31 2.08
C TYR A 307 -21.20 5.52 1.32
N LEU A 308 -21.20 6.44 0.34
CA LEU A 308 -19.98 6.79 -0.40
C LEU A 308 -18.95 7.49 0.49
N SER A 309 -19.43 8.34 1.42
CA SER A 309 -18.59 9.00 2.42
C SER A 309 -17.94 7.98 3.36
N ALA A 310 -18.68 6.97 3.84
CA ALA A 310 -18.13 5.92 4.68
C ALA A 310 -17.01 5.14 3.98
N ILE A 311 -17.15 4.84 2.68
CA ILE A 311 -16.07 4.23 1.89
C ILE A 311 -14.85 5.15 1.82
N ALA A 312 -15.05 6.43 1.59
CA ALA A 312 -13.96 7.41 1.53
C ALA A 312 -13.23 7.51 2.88
N GLU A 313 -13.95 7.51 3.99
CA GLU A 313 -13.39 7.51 5.34
C GLU A 313 -12.52 6.27 5.60
N GLU A 314 -13.00 5.07 5.28
CA GLU A 314 -12.18 3.85 5.41
C GLU A 314 -10.89 3.94 4.59
N LEU A 315 -10.94 4.50 3.38
CA LEU A 315 -9.76 4.67 2.52
C LEU A 315 -8.80 5.73 3.08
N ASN A 316 -9.33 6.75 3.73
CA ASN A 316 -8.55 7.81 4.37
C ASN A 316 -7.87 7.36 5.66
N GLU A 317 -8.28 6.25 6.24
CA GLU A 317 -7.64 5.60 7.39
C GLU A 317 -6.58 4.54 7.00
N ILE A 318 -6.25 4.40 5.72
CA ILE A 318 -5.22 3.46 5.26
C ILE A 318 -3.86 4.16 5.19
N PRO A 319 -2.85 3.74 5.99
CA PRO A 319 -1.51 4.33 5.96
C PRO A 319 -0.86 4.27 4.58
N ARG A 320 -0.24 5.38 4.15
CA ARG A 320 0.40 5.52 2.84
C ARG A 320 1.91 5.67 2.97
N LYS A 321 2.67 4.90 2.19
CA LYS A 321 4.13 5.04 2.15
C LYS A 321 4.57 6.44 1.74
N SER A 322 3.84 7.08 0.79
CA SER A 322 4.11 8.44 0.32
C SER A 322 3.91 9.53 1.39
N LEU A 323 3.25 9.20 2.49
CA LEU A 323 3.01 10.06 3.66
C LEU A 323 3.81 9.58 4.87
N ASN A 324 4.94 8.91 4.67
CA ASN A 324 5.73 8.32 5.75
C ASN A 324 4.90 7.43 6.70
N TRP A 325 3.94 6.71 6.13
CA TRP A 325 3.00 5.83 6.82
C TRP A 325 1.95 6.54 7.69
N ALA A 326 1.84 7.85 7.61
CA ALA A 326 0.64 8.54 8.05
C ALA A 326 -0.56 8.16 7.18
N THR A 327 -1.76 8.33 7.71
CA THR A 327 -3.00 8.19 6.94
C THR A 327 -3.30 9.48 6.17
N PRO A 328 -4.07 9.42 5.07
CA PRO A 328 -4.61 10.62 4.43
C PRO A 328 -5.37 11.54 5.39
N ARG A 329 -6.13 10.97 6.35
CA ARG A 329 -6.85 11.73 7.38
C ARG A 329 -5.87 12.50 8.27
N GLU A 330 -4.88 11.83 8.85
CA GLU A 330 -3.85 12.46 9.68
C GLU A 330 -3.13 13.60 8.95
N ALA A 331 -2.76 13.37 7.68
CA ALA A 331 -2.09 14.37 6.88
C ALA A 331 -2.99 15.58 6.55
N TYR A 332 -4.28 15.35 6.30
CA TYR A 332 -5.26 16.40 6.03
C TYR A 332 -5.53 17.24 7.29
N ASP A 333 -5.77 16.59 8.42
CA ASP A 333 -6.07 17.24 9.69
C ASP A 333 -4.87 18.04 10.22
N ALA A 334 -3.64 17.55 10.03
CA ALA A 334 -2.43 18.29 10.38
C ALA A 334 -2.31 19.62 9.63
N LEU A 335 -2.70 19.66 8.34
CA LEU A 335 -2.71 20.90 7.57
C LEU A 335 -3.79 21.86 8.05
N LEU A 336 -4.99 21.36 8.39
CA LEU A 336 -6.05 22.19 8.97
C LEU A 336 -5.61 22.86 10.27
N THR A 337 -4.99 22.07 11.16
CA THR A 337 -4.54 22.58 12.47
C THR A 337 -3.41 23.60 12.33
N SER A 338 -2.47 23.38 11.41
CA SER A 338 -1.36 24.32 11.18
C SER A 338 -1.83 25.68 10.67
N THR A 339 -2.90 25.71 9.88
CA THR A 339 -3.48 26.96 9.34
C THR A 339 -4.21 27.76 10.41
N VAL A 340 -4.94 27.07 11.31
CA VAL A 340 -5.64 27.72 12.43
C VAL A 340 -4.63 28.35 13.39
N ALA A 341 -3.50 27.70 13.65
CA ALA A 341 -2.44 28.23 14.52
C ALA A 341 -1.67 29.43 13.91
N SER A 342 -1.77 29.64 12.58
CA SER A 342 -1.07 30.73 11.87
C SER A 342 -1.93 31.95 11.60
N THR A 343 -3.20 31.95 12.05
CA THR A 343 -4.07 33.13 11.93
C THR A 343 -3.94 33.93 13.23
N PRO A 344 -3.39 35.18 13.20
CA PRO A 344 -3.15 36.02 14.38
C PRO A 344 -4.45 36.50 15.01
#